data_2f19937869424cd6572a1246fb3c9c03
#
_entry.id   2f19937869424cd6572a1246fb3c9c03
#
_cell.length_a   1.000
_cell.length_b   1.000
_cell.length_c   1.000
_cell.angle_alpha   90.00
_cell.angle_beta   90.00
_cell.angle_gamma   90.00
#
_symmetry.space_group_name_H-M   'P 1'
#
loop_
_entity.id
_entity.type
_entity.pdbx_description
1 polymer ?
#
loop_
_entity_poly.entity_id
_entity_poly.type
_entity_poly.pdbx_seq_one_letter_code
_entity_poly.pdbx_strand_id
1 'polypeptide(L)'
;RTTHNRSRDVVARMSDEELMHQLRVANVNHCLSFEQVCDEWIEQFDIKEGNFDNISSCKYKVPAVTSIGKVFQRLILSVHKEDINLIEDIRKVYNSFISDEISDYNSCLYCSNPDYIKCSYEAGTILA
;
A
#
# COMPACT_ATOMS: atom_id res chain seq x y z
N ARG A 1 -9.19 -1.44 0.28
CA ARG A 1 -10.22 -2.03 -0.60
C ARG A 1 -11.56 -2.26 0.10
N THR A 2 -11.52 -2.96 1.24
CA THR A 2 -12.73 -3.34 2.00
C THR A 2 -13.59 -2.16 2.41
N THR A 3 -12.98 -1.05 2.80
CA THR A 3 -13.68 0.15 3.28
C THR A 3 -13.81 1.23 2.21
N HIS A 4 -13.46 0.94 0.96
CA HIS A 4 -13.51 1.91 -0.15
C HIS A 4 -12.69 3.17 0.12
N ASN A 5 -11.48 2.99 0.66
CA ASN A 5 -10.52 4.06 0.88
C ASN A 5 -9.28 3.84 0.03
N ARG A 6 -8.61 4.93 -0.35
CA ARG A 6 -7.29 4.85 -0.96
C ARG A 6 -6.29 4.37 0.10
N SER A 7 -5.30 3.59 -0.33
CA SER A 7 -4.26 3.09 0.58
C SER A 7 -3.57 4.22 1.32
N ARG A 8 -3.30 5.36 0.65
CA ARG A 8 -2.70 6.54 1.29
C ARG A 8 -3.54 7.06 2.46
N ASP A 9 -4.85 7.04 2.33
CA ASP A 9 -5.75 7.55 3.36
C ASP A 9 -5.77 6.63 4.58
N VAL A 10 -5.69 5.32 4.39
CA VAL A 10 -5.59 4.36 5.48
C VAL A 10 -4.27 4.52 6.22
N VAL A 11 -3.16 4.60 5.50
CA VAL A 11 -1.83 4.81 6.10
C VAL A 11 -1.78 6.14 6.85
N ALA A 12 -2.42 7.18 6.33
CA ALA A 12 -2.48 8.50 6.99
C ALA A 12 -3.23 8.48 8.32
N ARG A 13 -4.10 7.48 8.55
CA ARG A 13 -4.80 7.32 9.83
C ARG A 13 -3.91 6.79 10.94
N MET A 14 -2.76 6.24 10.62
CA MET A 14 -1.84 5.62 11.58
C MET A 14 -0.74 6.60 11.96
N SER A 15 -0.45 6.72 13.26
CA SER A 15 0.73 7.43 13.74
C SER A 15 2.00 6.64 13.41
N ASP A 16 3.16 7.29 13.53
CA ASP A 16 4.44 6.60 13.34
C ASP A 16 4.61 5.45 14.33
N GLU A 17 4.17 5.63 15.58
CA GLU A 17 4.20 4.58 16.60
C GLU A 17 3.31 3.40 16.23
N GLU A 18 2.10 3.68 15.71
CA GLU A 18 1.17 2.65 15.26
C GLU A 18 1.71 1.88 14.06
N LEU A 19 2.30 2.57 13.08
CA LEU A 19 2.97 1.92 11.95
C LEU A 19 4.12 1.03 12.42
N MET A 20 4.95 1.53 13.32
CA MET A 20 6.06 0.75 13.88
C MET A 20 5.55 -0.48 14.62
N HIS A 21 4.47 -0.33 15.39
CA HIS A 21 3.85 -1.46 16.08
C HIS A 21 3.38 -2.53 15.10
N GLN A 22 2.72 -2.15 14.01
CA GLN A 22 2.27 -3.10 12.99
C GLN A 22 3.44 -3.85 12.34
N LEU A 23 4.57 -3.19 12.12
CA LEU A 23 5.76 -3.85 11.61
C LEU A 23 6.31 -4.87 12.61
N ARG A 24 6.29 -4.55 13.90
CA ARG A 24 6.78 -5.47 14.96
C ARG A 24 5.90 -6.70 15.11
N VAL A 25 4.59 -6.56 14.93
CA VAL A 25 3.65 -7.67 15.11
C VAL A 25 3.32 -8.40 13.80
N ALA A 26 3.98 -8.05 12.70
CA ALA A 26 3.71 -8.64 11.39
C ALA A 26 3.77 -10.18 11.40
N ASN A 27 4.75 -10.76 12.10
CA ASN A 27 4.87 -12.21 12.22
C ASN A 27 3.70 -12.84 12.99
N VAL A 28 3.18 -12.14 14.00
CA VAL A 28 2.01 -12.58 14.75
C VAL A 28 0.76 -12.50 13.87
N ASN A 29 0.60 -11.39 13.15
CA ASN A 29 -0.52 -11.19 12.23
C ASN A 29 -0.55 -12.23 11.10
N HIS A 30 0.58 -12.82 10.75
CA HIS A 30 0.63 -13.94 9.79
C HIS A 30 -0.18 -15.15 10.25
N CYS A 31 -0.39 -15.30 11.54
CA CYS A 31 -1.19 -16.39 12.11
C CYS A 31 -2.69 -16.08 12.11
N LEU A 32 -3.08 -14.87 11.78
CA LEU A 32 -4.47 -14.42 11.70
C LEU A 32 -4.94 -14.42 10.25
N SER A 33 -6.25 -14.56 10.05
CA SER A 33 -6.82 -14.41 8.71
C SER A 33 -6.73 -12.94 8.27
N PHE A 34 -6.76 -12.74 6.95
CA PHE A 34 -6.77 -11.39 6.39
C PHE A 34 -7.96 -10.58 6.91
N GLU A 35 -9.14 -11.21 7.01
CA GLU A 35 -10.36 -10.57 7.51
C GLU A 35 -10.22 -10.15 8.97
N GLN A 36 -9.59 -10.95 9.81
CA GLN A 36 -9.36 -10.61 11.22
C GLN A 36 -8.47 -9.38 11.36
N VAL A 37 -7.38 -9.30 10.59
CA VAL A 37 -6.49 -8.13 10.61
C VAL A 37 -7.21 -6.89 10.10
N CYS A 38 -8.00 -7.01 9.04
CA CYS A 38 -8.79 -5.90 8.50
C CYS A 38 -9.79 -5.38 9.54
N ASP A 39 -10.52 -6.27 10.19
CA ASP A 39 -11.51 -5.90 11.20
C ASP A 39 -10.86 -5.18 12.38
N GLU A 40 -9.73 -5.68 12.85
CA GLU A 40 -8.96 -5.03 13.93
C GLU A 40 -8.50 -3.63 13.53
N TRP A 41 -7.99 -3.46 12.32
CA TRP A 41 -7.54 -2.15 11.84
C TRP A 41 -8.68 -1.17 11.68
N ILE A 42 -9.82 -1.61 11.15
CA ILE A 42 -11.01 -0.76 10.98
C ILE A 42 -11.44 -0.21 12.33
N GLU A 43 -11.49 -1.05 13.34
CA GLU A 43 -11.87 -0.67 14.71
C GLU A 43 -10.80 0.20 15.35
N GLN A 44 -9.55 -0.26 15.36
CA GLN A 44 -8.44 0.38 16.08
C GLN A 44 -8.14 1.78 15.53
N PHE A 45 -8.16 1.95 14.22
CA PHE A 45 -7.80 3.21 13.57
C PHE A 45 -9.00 4.04 13.15
N ASP A 46 -10.20 3.61 13.54
CA ASP A 46 -11.47 4.29 13.23
C ASP A 46 -11.58 4.60 11.72
N ILE A 47 -11.37 3.58 10.91
CA ILE A 47 -11.41 3.72 9.45
C ILE A 47 -12.87 3.80 9.01
N LYS A 48 -13.25 4.98 8.52
CA LYS A 48 -14.60 5.20 7.99
C LYS A 48 -14.70 4.71 6.56
N GLU A 49 -15.90 4.32 6.16
CA GLU A 49 -16.14 3.95 4.78
C GLU A 49 -16.00 5.16 3.85
N GLY A 50 -15.23 5.00 2.79
CA GLY A 50 -15.01 6.02 1.77
C GLY A 50 -15.82 5.72 0.51
N ASN A 51 -15.44 6.36 -0.59
CA ASN A 51 -16.11 6.24 -1.88
C ASN A 51 -15.15 5.87 -3.02
N PHE A 52 -13.94 5.45 -2.69
CA PHE A 52 -12.98 4.99 -3.70
C PHE A 52 -13.28 3.53 -4.07
N ASP A 53 -13.48 3.29 -5.36
CA ASP A 53 -13.78 1.96 -5.88
C ASP A 53 -12.93 1.71 -7.12
N ASN A 54 -11.92 0.84 -7.00
CA ASN A 54 -11.06 0.44 -8.09
C ASN A 54 -11.40 -0.96 -8.64
N ILE A 55 -12.51 -1.54 -8.19
CA ILE A 55 -12.94 -2.88 -8.58
C ILE A 55 -14.02 -2.81 -9.64
N SER A 56 -15.07 -2.02 -9.41
CA SER A 56 -16.25 -1.96 -10.31
C SER A 56 -15.87 -1.48 -11.72
N SER A 57 -14.89 -0.59 -11.85
CA SER A 57 -14.42 -0.06 -13.14
C SER A 57 -13.26 -0.84 -13.72
N CYS A 58 -12.77 -1.87 -13.04
CA CYS A 58 -11.65 -2.66 -13.51
C CYS A 58 -12.02 -3.47 -14.75
N LYS A 59 -11.24 -3.28 -15.82
CA LYS A 59 -11.44 -3.95 -17.11
C LYS A 59 -10.79 -5.33 -17.17
N TYR A 60 -9.97 -5.66 -16.20
CA TYR A 60 -9.20 -6.89 -16.14
C TYR A 60 -9.58 -7.69 -14.91
N LYS A 61 -8.94 -8.84 -14.73
CA LYS A 61 -9.10 -9.61 -13.51
C LYS A 61 -8.58 -8.79 -12.32
N VAL A 62 -9.40 -8.64 -11.29
CA VAL A 62 -9.02 -7.89 -10.08
C VAL A 62 -7.88 -8.63 -9.38
N PRO A 63 -6.73 -7.96 -9.13
CA PRO A 63 -5.62 -8.61 -8.44
C PRO A 63 -5.94 -8.90 -6.98
N ALA A 64 -5.31 -9.96 -6.44
CA ALA A 64 -5.42 -10.26 -5.02
C ALA A 64 -4.80 -9.15 -4.18
N VAL A 65 -5.37 -8.88 -3.01
CA VAL A 65 -4.85 -7.85 -2.10
C VAL A 65 -3.41 -8.13 -1.68
N THR A 66 -3.05 -9.40 -1.50
CA THR A 66 -1.68 -9.80 -1.16
C THR A 66 -0.69 -9.51 -2.28
N SER A 67 -1.11 -9.63 -3.53
CA SER A 67 -0.28 -9.28 -4.69
C SER A 67 0.02 -7.80 -4.73
N ILE A 68 -0.97 -6.95 -4.46
CA ILE A 68 -0.79 -5.51 -4.38
C ILE A 68 0.11 -5.13 -3.20
N GLY A 69 -0.10 -5.75 -2.04
CA GLY A 69 0.76 -5.55 -0.87
C GLY A 69 2.23 -5.86 -1.16
N LYS A 70 2.50 -6.91 -1.92
CA LYS A 70 3.88 -7.25 -2.33
C LYS A 70 4.50 -6.21 -3.25
N VAL A 71 3.72 -5.59 -4.12
CA VAL A 71 4.20 -4.50 -4.99
C VAL A 71 4.71 -3.34 -4.13
N PHE A 72 3.91 -2.89 -3.16
CA PHE A 72 4.32 -1.83 -2.22
C PHE A 72 5.54 -2.24 -1.40
N GLN A 73 5.54 -3.46 -0.86
CA GLN A 73 6.66 -3.96 -0.07
C GLN A 73 7.98 -3.94 -0.85
N ARG A 74 7.97 -4.45 -2.08
CA ARG A 74 9.16 -4.47 -2.93
C ARG A 74 9.65 -3.06 -3.25
N LEU A 75 8.73 -2.15 -3.56
CA LEU A 75 9.09 -0.77 -3.84
C LEU A 75 9.72 -0.10 -2.62
N ILE A 76 9.08 -0.19 -1.46
CA ILE A 76 9.56 0.43 -0.22
C ILE A 76 10.94 -0.11 0.14
N LEU A 77 11.13 -1.43 0.10
CA LEU A 77 12.42 -2.04 0.43
C LEU A 77 13.51 -1.69 -0.59
N SER A 78 13.15 -1.52 -1.87
CA SER A 78 14.12 -1.17 -2.91
C SER A 78 14.64 0.27 -2.82
N VAL A 79 13.84 1.18 -2.26
CA VAL A 79 14.22 2.60 -2.09
C VAL A 79 14.73 2.91 -0.69
N HIS A 80 14.55 1.99 0.26
CA HIS A 80 15.00 2.17 1.64
C HIS A 80 16.52 2.21 1.75
N LYS A 81 17.04 3.17 2.51
CA LYS A 81 18.46 3.30 2.86
C LYS A 81 18.62 3.07 4.35
N GLU A 82 19.74 2.45 4.74
CA GLU A 82 19.99 2.03 6.13
C GLU A 82 19.97 3.18 7.14
N ASP A 83 20.35 4.38 6.72
CA ASP A 83 20.42 5.57 7.58
C ASP A 83 19.08 6.33 7.66
N ILE A 84 18.05 5.86 6.99
CA ILE A 84 16.72 6.49 6.97
C ILE A 84 15.71 5.58 7.67
N ASN A 85 14.82 6.17 8.47
CA ASN A 85 13.74 5.45 9.13
C ASN A 85 12.79 4.85 8.07
N LEU A 86 12.52 3.55 8.18
CA LEU A 86 11.62 2.84 7.28
C LEU A 86 10.21 3.47 7.25
N ILE A 87 9.75 4.03 8.36
CA ILE A 87 8.45 4.71 8.44
C ILE A 87 8.40 5.91 7.48
N GLU A 88 9.50 6.65 7.34
CA GLU A 88 9.57 7.74 6.37
C GLU A 88 9.39 7.26 4.94
N ASP A 89 10.02 6.14 4.59
CA ASP A 89 9.87 5.56 3.26
C ASP A 89 8.44 5.08 3.01
N ILE A 90 7.82 4.45 3.99
CA ILE A 90 6.42 4.03 3.92
C ILE A 90 5.52 5.24 3.62
N ARG A 91 5.67 6.32 4.39
CA ARG A 91 4.86 7.51 4.19
C ARG A 91 5.11 8.18 2.85
N LYS A 92 6.36 8.28 2.43
CA LYS A 92 6.72 8.88 1.13
C LYS A 92 6.12 8.10 -0.03
N VAL A 93 6.20 6.78 0.00
CA VAL A 93 5.66 5.94 -1.07
C VAL A 93 4.14 6.04 -1.11
N TYR A 94 3.46 5.87 0.03
CA TYR A 94 2.00 5.93 0.05
C TYR A 94 1.43 7.32 -0.25
N ASN A 95 2.16 8.38 0.06
CA ASN A 95 1.74 9.75 -0.23
C ASN A 95 2.14 10.24 -1.63
N SER A 96 2.86 9.42 -2.39
CA SER A 96 3.29 9.77 -3.74
C SER A 96 2.24 9.39 -4.79
N PHE A 97 2.44 9.90 -6.01
CA PHE A 97 1.60 9.55 -7.16
C PHE A 97 1.62 8.05 -7.45
N ILE A 98 2.72 7.36 -7.12
CA ILE A 98 2.88 5.93 -7.43
C ILE A 98 1.85 5.08 -6.69
N SER A 99 1.44 5.49 -5.49
CA SER A 99 0.40 4.81 -4.72
C SER A 99 -0.93 4.79 -5.50
N ASP A 100 -1.31 5.92 -6.07
CA ASP A 100 -2.53 6.03 -6.85
C ASP A 100 -2.44 5.24 -8.17
N GLU A 101 -1.27 5.25 -8.81
CA GLU A 101 -1.05 4.47 -10.03
C GLU A 101 -1.09 2.96 -9.79
N ILE A 102 -0.49 2.48 -8.71
CA ILE A 102 -0.58 1.06 -8.33
C ILE A 102 -2.03 0.68 -7.99
N SER A 103 -2.76 1.57 -7.36
CA SER A 103 -4.16 1.35 -6.98
C SER A 103 -5.14 1.46 -8.14
N ASP A 104 -4.73 2.03 -9.26
CA ASP A 104 -5.49 2.02 -10.50
C ASP A 104 -5.22 0.71 -11.24
N TYR A 105 -6.11 -0.26 -11.06
CA TYR A 105 -5.92 -1.59 -11.65
C TYR A 105 -6.00 -1.57 -13.18
N ASN A 106 -6.56 -0.55 -13.78
CA ASN A 106 -6.59 -0.40 -15.23
C ASN A 106 -5.26 0.11 -15.81
N SER A 107 -4.41 0.75 -14.99
CA SER A 107 -3.07 1.19 -15.43
C SER A 107 -2.12 0.01 -15.59
N CYS A 108 -2.39 -1.11 -14.94
CA CYS A 108 -1.55 -2.31 -14.93
C CYS A 108 -0.12 -2.08 -14.40
N LEU A 109 0.13 -0.97 -13.71
CA LEU A 109 1.45 -0.69 -13.16
C LEU A 109 1.88 -1.78 -12.17
N TYR A 110 0.94 -2.31 -11.38
CA TYR A 110 1.23 -3.36 -10.40
C TYR A 110 1.84 -4.63 -11.03
N CYS A 111 1.62 -4.86 -12.34
CA CYS A 111 2.19 -5.99 -13.09
C CYS A 111 3.55 -5.69 -13.69
N SER A 112 4.02 -4.46 -13.60
CA SER A 112 5.27 -4.03 -14.23
C SER A 112 6.49 -4.57 -13.47
N ASN A 113 7.63 -4.57 -14.17
CA ASN A 113 8.89 -4.94 -13.56
C ASN A 113 9.16 -4.06 -12.32
N PRO A 114 9.57 -4.64 -11.18
CA PRO A 114 9.86 -3.86 -9.97
C PRO A 114 10.88 -2.73 -10.17
N ASP A 115 11.88 -2.91 -11.02
CA ASP A 115 12.85 -1.86 -11.33
C ASP A 115 12.21 -0.69 -12.08
N TYR A 116 11.27 -0.97 -12.96
CA TYR A 116 10.52 0.08 -13.66
C TYR A 116 9.69 0.90 -12.69
N ILE A 117 9.02 0.26 -11.74
CA ILE A 117 8.23 0.94 -10.71
C ILE A 117 9.14 1.80 -9.85
N LYS A 118 10.28 1.27 -9.41
CA LYS A 118 11.27 2.02 -8.62
C LYS A 118 11.78 3.24 -9.36
N CYS A 119 12.20 3.07 -10.61
CA CYS A 119 12.72 4.16 -11.43
C CYS A 119 11.66 5.25 -11.68
N SER A 120 10.42 4.84 -11.93
CA SER A 120 9.31 5.78 -12.09
C SER A 120 9.06 6.57 -10.80
N TYR A 121 9.07 5.89 -9.67
CA TYR A 121 8.91 6.54 -8.36
C TYR A 121 10.01 7.58 -8.12
N GLU A 122 11.27 7.20 -8.36
CA GLU A 122 12.42 8.09 -8.14
C GLU A 122 12.41 9.29 -9.13
N ALA A 123 11.94 9.07 -10.35
CA ALA A 123 11.81 10.13 -11.35
C ALA A 123 10.64 11.09 -11.09
N GLY A 124 9.68 10.70 -10.25
CA GLY A 124 8.49 11.48 -9.96
C GLY A 124 7.42 11.43 -11.05
N THR A 125 7.55 10.55 -12.02
CA THR A 125 6.58 10.36 -13.12
C THR A 125 6.73 8.97 -13.70
N ILE A 126 5.67 8.46 -14.33
CA ILE A 126 5.73 7.19 -15.05
C ILE A 126 6.68 7.35 -16.25
N LEU A 127 7.66 6.46 -16.33
CA LEU A 127 8.63 6.48 -17.41
C LEU A 127 8.02 5.94 -18.71
N ALA A 128 8.40 6.57 -19.79
CA ALA A 128 7.97 6.16 -21.14
C ALA A 128 8.63 4.86 -21.58
#